data_ea8ebdeed946d397eeb7ea2150937237
#
_entry.id   ea8ebdeed946d397eeb7ea2150937237
#
_cell.length_a   1.000
_cell.length_b   1.000
_cell.length_c   1.000
_cell.angle_alpha   90.00
_cell.angle_beta   90.00
_cell.angle_gamma   90.00
#
_symmetry.space_group_name_H-M   'P 1'
#
loop_
_entity.id
_entity.type
_entity.pdbx_description
1 polymer ?
#
loop_
_entity_poly.entity_id
_entity_poly.type
_entity_poly.pdbx_seq_one_letter_code
_entity_poly.pdbx_strand_id
1 'polypeptide(L)'
;MKYYISTTTGQPVYFHELGEKLYGSFYIFKNNGSYGIQSERYEVIIPPVFQDIKPAFRTHFWGKLYERWRLYNFENHQIGANCFRRVEPFNINYAAVTKDSRTWGFIDRQGRIVIPLKYNSGAYLGMDYFAVSIIREGIPVFGVIDSSENIIIPFNLSVQPTFSDTMLFLLKKRKPLREWLNLGR
;
A
#
# COMPACT_ATOMS: atom_id res chain seq x y z
N MET A 1 -34.72 -7.58 5.02
CA MET A 1 -33.66 -7.94 5.97
C MET A 1 -33.04 -9.24 5.47
N LYS A 2 -31.75 -9.28 5.15
CA LYS A 2 -31.04 -10.48 4.73
C LYS A 2 -30.19 -10.99 5.89
N TYR A 3 -29.95 -12.29 5.96
CA TYR A 3 -29.14 -12.89 7.02
C TYR A 3 -28.37 -14.09 6.47
N TYR A 4 -27.27 -14.44 7.13
CA TYR A 4 -26.63 -15.75 6.98
C TYR A 4 -26.57 -16.45 8.33
N ILE A 5 -26.39 -17.77 8.30
CA ILE A 5 -26.15 -18.54 9.51
C ILE A 5 -24.64 -18.58 9.76
N SER A 6 -24.21 -18.04 10.92
CA SER A 6 -22.81 -18.14 11.32
C SER A 6 -22.39 -19.60 11.45
N THR A 7 -21.38 -20.01 10.72
CA THR A 7 -20.81 -21.38 10.81
C THR A 7 -20.16 -21.65 12.16
N THR A 8 -19.78 -20.60 12.89
CA THR A 8 -19.14 -20.70 14.21
C THR A 8 -20.15 -20.79 15.35
N THR A 9 -21.28 -20.09 15.26
CA THR A 9 -22.25 -19.97 16.36
C THR A 9 -23.60 -20.61 16.03
N GLY A 10 -23.87 -20.96 14.79
CA GLY A 10 -25.18 -21.44 14.33
C GLY A 10 -26.28 -20.37 14.38
N GLN A 11 -25.97 -19.13 14.72
CA GLN A 11 -26.92 -18.05 14.88
C GLN A 11 -27.06 -17.21 13.60
N PRO A 12 -28.28 -16.68 13.30
CA PRO A 12 -28.45 -15.80 12.16
C PRO A 12 -27.75 -14.44 12.40
N VAL A 13 -26.98 -14.02 11.41
CA VAL A 13 -26.34 -12.69 11.36
C VAL A 13 -27.09 -11.87 10.32
N TYR A 14 -27.67 -10.76 10.73
CA TYR A 14 -28.50 -9.89 9.90
C TYR A 14 -27.72 -8.73 9.32
N PHE A 15 -27.94 -8.41 8.04
CA PHE A 15 -27.40 -7.22 7.38
C PHE A 15 -28.53 -6.33 6.91
N HIS A 16 -28.29 -5.04 6.95
CA HIS A 16 -29.23 -4.09 6.41
C HIS A 16 -28.89 -3.68 4.98
N GLU A 17 -27.61 -3.67 4.60
CA GLU A 17 -27.15 -3.22 3.27
C GLU A 17 -25.81 -3.90 2.91
N LEU A 18 -25.50 -3.95 1.59
CA LEU A 18 -24.15 -4.17 1.12
C LEU A 18 -23.31 -2.96 1.55
N GLY A 19 -22.25 -3.20 2.31
CA GLY A 19 -21.35 -2.14 2.75
C GLY A 19 -20.49 -1.58 1.60
N GLU A 20 -19.38 -0.95 1.95
CA GLU A 20 -18.45 -0.39 0.98
C GLU A 20 -17.87 -1.50 0.09
N LYS A 21 -17.87 -1.26 -1.23
CA LYS A 21 -17.28 -2.18 -2.19
C LYS A 21 -15.76 -2.21 -2.05
N LEU A 22 -15.22 -3.38 -1.78
CA LEU A 22 -13.79 -3.58 -1.63
C LEU A 22 -13.12 -3.83 -2.99
N TYR A 23 -13.43 -4.99 -3.64
CA TYR A 23 -12.97 -5.38 -4.98
C TYR A 23 -13.96 -6.33 -5.63
N GLY A 24 -14.14 -6.22 -6.95
CA GLY A 24 -14.99 -7.16 -7.71
C GLY A 24 -16.37 -7.31 -7.08
N SER A 25 -16.69 -8.51 -6.60
CA SER A 25 -17.95 -8.86 -5.93
C SER A 25 -17.83 -8.91 -4.41
N PHE A 26 -16.78 -8.33 -3.82
CA PHE A 26 -16.55 -8.31 -2.36
C PHE A 26 -16.89 -6.97 -1.76
N TYR A 27 -17.56 -7.02 -0.60
CA TYR A 27 -18.05 -5.85 0.13
C TYR A 27 -17.66 -5.93 1.59
N ILE A 28 -17.26 -4.82 2.18
CA ILE A 28 -17.05 -4.70 3.62
C ILE A 28 -18.41 -4.61 4.28
N PHE A 29 -18.64 -5.38 5.33
CA PHE A 29 -19.84 -5.25 6.16
C PHE A 29 -19.46 -5.09 7.63
N LYS A 30 -20.38 -4.54 8.43
CA LYS A 30 -20.19 -4.34 9.86
C LYS A 30 -21.23 -5.13 10.64
N ASN A 31 -20.78 -5.83 11.67
CA ASN A 31 -21.65 -6.53 12.62
C ASN A 31 -21.09 -6.38 14.03
N ASN A 32 -21.95 -5.98 14.98
CA ASN A 32 -21.59 -5.78 16.39
C ASN A 32 -20.30 -4.96 16.60
N GLY A 33 -20.12 -3.90 15.80
CA GLY A 33 -18.95 -3.01 15.91
C GLY A 33 -17.70 -3.48 15.15
N SER A 34 -17.65 -4.73 14.67
CA SER A 34 -16.53 -5.31 13.92
C SER A 34 -16.83 -5.39 12.43
N TYR A 35 -15.77 -5.33 11.63
CA TYR A 35 -15.84 -5.40 10.17
C TYR A 35 -15.43 -6.78 9.66
N GLY A 36 -16.13 -7.24 8.61
CA GLY A 36 -15.86 -8.44 7.84
C GLY A 36 -16.01 -8.20 6.36
N ILE A 37 -15.86 -9.24 5.55
CA ILE A 37 -16.01 -9.19 4.09
C ILE A 37 -17.07 -10.21 3.67
N GLN A 38 -17.97 -9.81 2.80
CA GLN A 38 -19.01 -10.64 2.22
C GLN A 38 -19.03 -10.53 0.70
N SER A 39 -19.60 -11.55 0.04
CA SER A 39 -19.88 -11.51 -1.39
C SER A 39 -21.12 -10.65 -1.70
N GLU A 40 -21.35 -10.36 -2.98
CA GLU A 40 -22.60 -9.73 -3.46
C GLU A 40 -23.84 -10.58 -3.19
N ARG A 41 -23.68 -11.89 -2.92
CA ARG A 41 -24.74 -12.82 -2.52
C ARG A 41 -24.93 -12.91 -1.01
N TYR A 42 -24.23 -12.03 -0.25
CA TYR A 42 -24.23 -12.00 1.22
C TYR A 42 -23.59 -13.24 1.89
N GLU A 43 -22.78 -14.00 1.17
CA GLU A 43 -21.98 -15.06 1.75
C GLU A 43 -20.80 -14.45 2.49
N VAL A 44 -20.59 -14.82 3.75
CA VAL A 44 -19.46 -14.32 4.54
C VAL A 44 -18.18 -14.98 4.09
N ILE A 45 -17.28 -14.18 3.58
CA ILE A 45 -15.94 -14.59 3.15
C ILE A 45 -14.96 -14.45 4.32
N ILE A 46 -15.02 -13.32 5.01
CA ILE A 46 -14.22 -13.03 6.21
C ILE A 46 -15.17 -12.68 7.35
N PRO A 47 -15.11 -13.40 8.47
CA PRO A 47 -15.94 -13.07 9.64
C PRO A 47 -15.70 -11.64 10.14
N PRO A 48 -16.71 -11.01 10.80
CA PRO A 48 -16.59 -9.65 11.33
C PRO A 48 -15.76 -9.63 12.63
N VAL A 49 -14.43 -9.66 12.47
CA VAL A 49 -13.46 -9.68 13.59
C VAL A 49 -12.54 -8.47 13.61
N PHE A 50 -12.49 -7.68 12.53
CA PHE A 50 -11.57 -6.55 12.41
C PHE A 50 -12.17 -5.26 12.99
N GLN A 51 -11.32 -4.41 13.56
CA GLN A 51 -11.66 -3.05 13.98
C GLN A 51 -11.90 -2.13 12.78
N ASP A 52 -11.24 -2.42 11.65
CA ASP A 52 -11.39 -1.69 10.38
C ASP A 52 -10.81 -2.53 9.24
N ILE A 53 -11.29 -2.30 8.01
CA ILE A 53 -10.80 -2.95 6.78
C ILE A 53 -10.60 -1.88 5.72
N LYS A 54 -9.49 -1.98 4.97
CA LYS A 54 -9.20 -1.13 3.80
C LYS A 54 -8.76 -1.95 2.61
N PRO A 55 -8.99 -1.45 1.40
CA PRO A 55 -8.42 -2.05 0.20
C PRO A 55 -6.89 -2.09 0.27
N ALA A 56 -6.30 -3.21 -0.15
CA ALA A 56 -4.87 -3.31 -0.38
C ALA A 56 -4.57 -3.47 -1.88
N PHE A 57 -4.92 -4.62 -2.45
CA PHE A 57 -4.93 -4.89 -3.89
C PHE A 57 -5.83 -6.13 -4.16
N ARG A 58 -6.08 -6.46 -5.44
CA ARG A 58 -7.15 -7.36 -5.89
C ARG A 58 -7.39 -8.64 -5.09
N THR A 59 -6.36 -9.23 -4.50
CA THR A 59 -6.42 -10.51 -3.77
C THR A 59 -6.15 -10.36 -2.28
N HIS A 60 -5.97 -9.11 -1.79
CA HIS A 60 -5.57 -8.81 -0.42
C HIS A 60 -6.30 -7.60 0.12
N PHE A 61 -6.41 -7.54 1.44
CA PHE A 61 -6.96 -6.40 2.16
C PHE A 61 -6.10 -6.07 3.40
N TRP A 62 -6.18 -4.84 3.85
CA TRP A 62 -5.68 -4.42 5.14
C TRP A 62 -6.74 -4.66 6.20
N GLY A 63 -6.45 -5.49 7.20
CA GLY A 63 -7.28 -5.69 8.38
C GLY A 63 -6.64 -5.06 9.59
N LYS A 64 -7.42 -4.29 10.37
CA LYS A 64 -6.96 -3.65 11.60
C LYS A 64 -7.34 -4.49 12.81
N LEU A 65 -6.34 -4.91 13.59
CA LEU A 65 -6.49 -5.59 14.87
C LEU A 65 -5.54 -4.96 15.91
N TYR A 66 -6.04 -4.72 17.11
CA TYR A 66 -5.27 -4.11 18.21
C TYR A 66 -4.56 -2.82 17.76
N GLU A 67 -5.32 -1.94 17.10
CA GLU A 67 -4.84 -0.65 16.56
C GLU A 67 -3.67 -0.76 15.56
N ARG A 68 -3.46 -1.96 14.98
CA ARG A 68 -2.42 -2.21 13.99
C ARG A 68 -2.99 -2.83 12.73
N TRP A 69 -2.54 -2.33 11.58
CA TRP A 69 -2.86 -2.85 10.25
C TRP A 69 -1.96 -4.03 9.92
N ARG A 70 -2.56 -5.08 9.36
CA ARG A 70 -1.87 -6.25 8.82
C ARG A 70 -2.44 -6.56 7.45
N LEU A 71 -1.61 -7.09 6.58
CA LEU A 71 -2.02 -7.54 5.25
C LEU A 71 -2.60 -8.95 5.34
N TYR A 72 -3.77 -9.18 4.74
CA TYR A 72 -4.46 -10.47 4.68
C TYR A 72 -4.87 -10.80 3.25
N ASN A 73 -4.95 -12.10 2.93
CA ASN A 73 -5.65 -12.59 1.75
C ASN A 73 -7.13 -12.90 2.07
N PHE A 74 -7.93 -13.20 1.05
CA PHE A 74 -9.35 -13.56 1.23
C PHE A 74 -9.58 -14.96 1.83
N GLU A 75 -8.54 -15.73 2.11
CA GLU A 75 -8.59 -16.96 2.90
C GLU A 75 -8.36 -16.67 4.39
N ASN A 76 -8.32 -15.40 4.78
CA ASN A 76 -8.06 -14.90 6.14
C ASN A 76 -6.67 -15.24 6.68
N HIS A 77 -5.69 -15.47 5.80
CA HIS A 77 -4.31 -15.66 6.21
C HIS A 77 -3.57 -14.33 6.22
N GLN A 78 -2.87 -14.05 7.31
CA GLN A 78 -1.97 -12.90 7.37
C GLN A 78 -0.78 -13.12 6.44
N ILE A 79 -0.48 -12.10 5.64
CA ILE A 79 0.64 -12.07 4.70
C ILE A 79 1.82 -11.35 5.34
N GLY A 80 2.91 -12.10 5.55
CA GLY A 80 4.07 -11.60 6.28
C GLY A 80 3.82 -11.43 7.79
N ALA A 81 4.88 -11.14 8.54
CA ALA A 81 4.82 -11.01 10.01
C ALA A 81 4.64 -9.55 10.48
N ASN A 82 4.68 -8.58 9.56
CA ASN A 82 4.68 -7.17 9.91
C ASN A 82 3.29 -6.64 10.28
N CYS A 83 3.27 -5.67 11.20
CA CYS A 83 2.10 -4.86 11.48
C CYS A 83 2.49 -3.37 11.51
N PHE A 84 1.54 -2.50 11.16
CA PHE A 84 1.79 -1.09 10.90
C PHE A 84 0.77 -0.21 11.63
N ARG A 85 1.13 1.01 11.96
CA ARG A 85 0.24 2.01 12.52
C ARG A 85 -0.61 2.67 11.43
N ARG A 86 0.01 2.92 10.27
CA ARG A 86 -0.68 3.45 9.07
C ARG A 86 -0.20 2.71 7.84
N VAL A 87 -1.09 2.59 6.88
CA VAL A 87 -0.85 1.92 5.59
C VAL A 87 -1.53 2.71 4.49
N GLU A 88 -0.91 2.73 3.32
CA GLU A 88 -1.51 3.22 2.09
C GLU A 88 -1.92 2.03 1.20
N PRO A 89 -2.86 2.23 0.25
CA PRO A 89 -3.15 1.22 -0.76
C PRO A 89 -1.90 0.88 -1.57
N PHE A 90 -1.86 -0.34 -2.09
CA PHE A 90 -0.81 -0.70 -3.05
C PHE A 90 -0.98 0.10 -4.34
N ASN A 91 0.07 0.78 -4.74
CA ASN A 91 0.23 1.28 -6.09
C ASN A 91 1.02 0.23 -6.88
N ILE A 92 0.33 -0.58 -7.68
CA ILE A 92 0.87 -1.72 -8.45
C ILE A 92 1.55 -2.74 -7.53
N ASN A 93 2.83 -2.56 -7.18
CA ASN A 93 3.65 -3.58 -6.52
C ASN A 93 3.97 -3.29 -5.05
N TYR A 94 3.88 -2.03 -4.62
CA TYR A 94 4.35 -1.59 -3.32
C TYR A 94 3.32 -0.72 -2.60
N ALA A 95 3.31 -0.81 -1.28
CA ALA A 95 2.52 0.04 -0.40
C ALA A 95 3.44 0.79 0.56
N ALA A 96 3.17 2.08 0.76
CA ALA A 96 3.83 2.86 1.79
C ALA A 96 3.25 2.50 3.16
N VAL A 97 4.11 2.29 4.15
CA VAL A 97 3.72 1.86 5.49
C VAL A 97 4.55 2.56 6.56
N THR A 98 3.98 2.66 7.77
CA THR A 98 4.72 3.20 8.93
C THR A 98 4.32 2.47 10.22
N LYS A 99 5.28 2.27 11.14
CA LYS A 99 5.06 1.67 12.46
C LYS A 99 4.81 2.71 13.56
N ASP A 100 5.25 3.94 13.38
CA ASP A 100 5.25 5.02 14.38
C ASP A 100 4.55 6.31 13.92
N SER A 101 4.09 6.38 12.67
CA SER A 101 3.52 7.55 11.98
C SER A 101 4.53 8.68 11.68
N ARG A 102 5.81 8.45 11.90
CA ARG A 102 6.90 9.41 11.64
C ARG A 102 7.79 8.95 10.51
N THR A 103 8.16 7.67 10.54
CA THR A 103 9.07 7.08 9.56
C THR A 103 8.32 6.12 8.64
N TRP A 104 8.45 6.35 7.35
CA TRP A 104 7.81 5.60 6.28
C TRP A 104 8.82 4.74 5.54
N GLY A 105 8.35 3.62 5.04
CA GLY A 105 9.04 2.73 4.13
C GLY A 105 8.04 2.04 3.23
N PHE A 106 8.46 1.00 2.53
CA PHE A 106 7.61 0.28 1.59
C PHE A 106 7.68 -1.21 1.79
N ILE A 107 6.55 -1.86 1.57
CA ILE A 107 6.46 -3.31 1.49
C ILE A 107 6.01 -3.77 0.11
N ASP A 108 6.39 -5.00 -0.23
CA ASP A 108 5.88 -5.70 -1.41
C ASP A 108 4.56 -6.45 -1.10
N ARG A 109 4.00 -7.10 -2.13
CA ARG A 109 2.76 -7.89 -2.01
C ARG A 109 2.90 -9.15 -1.13
N GLN A 110 4.11 -9.58 -0.81
CA GLN A 110 4.41 -10.64 0.14
C GLN A 110 4.57 -10.13 1.58
N GLY A 111 4.35 -8.83 1.82
CA GLY A 111 4.46 -8.21 3.13
C GLY A 111 5.90 -8.02 3.62
N ARG A 112 6.90 -8.17 2.73
CA ARG A 112 8.32 -7.96 3.04
C ARG A 112 8.66 -6.48 2.93
N ILE A 113 9.43 -5.96 3.87
CA ILE A 113 9.95 -4.59 3.79
C ILE A 113 11.01 -4.54 2.69
N VAL A 114 10.74 -3.73 1.65
CA VAL A 114 11.66 -3.49 0.53
C VAL A 114 12.46 -2.22 0.77
N ILE A 115 11.80 -1.15 1.16
CA ILE A 115 12.47 0.09 1.57
C ILE A 115 12.29 0.24 3.09
N PRO A 116 13.38 0.35 3.86
CA PRO A 116 13.32 0.50 5.32
C PRO A 116 12.47 1.70 5.77
N LEU A 117 11.86 1.59 6.96
CA LEU A 117 11.02 2.63 7.56
C LEU A 117 11.90 3.73 8.16
N LYS A 118 12.48 4.60 7.34
CA LYS A 118 13.39 5.68 7.75
C LYS A 118 13.13 7.03 7.09
N TYR A 119 12.25 7.09 6.09
CA TYR A 119 11.93 8.31 5.36
C TYR A 119 10.76 9.07 5.99
N ASN A 120 10.71 10.39 5.88
CA ASN A 120 9.61 11.21 6.42
C ASN A 120 8.29 11.03 5.68
N SER A 121 8.37 10.79 4.39
CA SER A 121 7.23 10.46 3.53
C SER A 121 7.70 9.62 2.36
N GLY A 122 6.76 9.01 1.63
CA GLY A 122 7.12 8.27 0.44
C GLY A 122 5.92 7.93 -0.42
N ALA A 123 6.16 7.87 -1.74
CA ALA A 123 5.22 7.38 -2.74
C ALA A 123 5.96 6.51 -3.76
N TYR A 124 5.38 5.35 -4.09
CA TYR A 124 5.87 4.54 -5.20
C TYR A 124 5.43 5.17 -6.52
N LEU A 125 6.38 5.41 -7.41
CA LEU A 125 6.15 6.10 -8.68
C LEU A 125 5.91 5.13 -9.85
N GLY A 126 6.34 3.88 -9.74
CA GLY A 126 6.37 2.90 -10.82
C GLY A 126 7.80 2.58 -11.28
N MET A 127 7.98 1.51 -12.06
CA MET A 127 9.28 1.10 -12.63
C MET A 127 10.42 1.04 -11.59
N ASP A 128 10.11 0.58 -10.38
CA ASP A 128 11.03 0.46 -9.26
C ASP A 128 11.56 1.80 -8.68
N TYR A 129 10.85 2.92 -8.93
CA TYR A 129 11.21 4.23 -8.39
C TYR A 129 10.30 4.64 -7.25
N PHE A 130 10.92 5.23 -6.21
CA PHE A 130 10.26 5.68 -5.00
C PHE A 130 10.62 7.16 -4.75
N ALA A 131 9.63 8.03 -4.76
CA ALA A 131 9.80 9.39 -4.23
C ALA A 131 9.78 9.30 -2.71
N VAL A 132 10.82 9.79 -2.06
CA VAL A 132 10.94 9.79 -0.61
C VAL A 132 11.46 11.13 -0.11
N SER A 133 11.18 11.47 1.15
CA SER A 133 11.72 12.69 1.76
C SER A 133 12.54 12.39 3.01
N ILE A 134 13.52 13.24 3.25
CA ILE A 134 14.29 13.33 4.49
C ILE A 134 14.17 14.74 5.06
N ILE A 135 14.42 14.91 6.37
CA ILE A 135 14.52 16.23 6.96
C ILE A 135 15.97 16.70 6.87
N ARG A 136 16.18 17.88 6.31
CA ARG A 136 17.46 18.59 6.28
C ARG A 136 17.26 19.98 6.85
N GLU A 137 17.95 20.31 7.93
CA GLU A 137 17.81 21.61 8.63
C GLU A 137 16.36 21.94 9.00
N GLY A 138 15.57 20.93 9.44
CA GLY A 138 14.18 21.10 9.82
C GLY A 138 13.18 21.15 8.64
N ILE A 139 13.65 21.09 7.40
CA ILE A 139 12.82 21.21 6.19
C ILE A 139 12.79 19.87 5.46
N PRO A 140 11.60 19.37 5.01
CA PRO A 140 11.53 18.18 4.18
C PRO A 140 12.10 18.49 2.79
N VAL A 141 13.05 17.66 2.35
CA VAL A 141 13.60 17.65 1.00
C VAL A 141 13.34 16.29 0.35
N PHE A 142 12.92 16.30 -0.89
CA PHE A 142 12.54 15.13 -1.64
C PHE A 142 13.64 14.69 -2.60
N GLY A 143 13.70 13.39 -2.82
CA GLY A 143 14.52 12.74 -3.83
C GLY A 143 13.81 11.51 -4.40
N VAL A 144 14.44 10.84 -5.34
CA VAL A 144 13.98 9.55 -5.89
C VAL A 144 15.07 8.52 -5.68
N ILE A 145 14.68 7.35 -5.20
CA ILE A 145 15.52 6.17 -5.05
C ILE A 145 14.95 4.98 -5.82
N ASP A 146 15.75 3.97 -6.09
CA ASP A 146 15.30 2.64 -6.52
C ASP A 146 15.11 1.69 -5.31
N SER A 147 14.69 0.44 -5.57
CA SER A 147 14.49 -0.58 -4.51
C SER A 147 15.77 -1.00 -3.80
N SER A 148 16.93 -0.73 -4.37
CA SER A 148 18.24 -0.93 -3.74
C SER A 148 18.73 0.31 -2.98
N GLU A 149 17.86 1.34 -2.86
CA GLU A 149 18.15 2.64 -2.27
C GLU A 149 19.25 3.46 -3.00
N ASN A 150 19.55 3.15 -4.27
CA ASN A 150 20.40 4.02 -5.08
C ASN A 150 19.66 5.33 -5.37
N ILE A 151 20.38 6.45 -5.22
CA ILE A 151 19.81 7.79 -5.45
C ILE A 151 19.72 8.05 -6.95
N ILE A 152 18.50 8.15 -7.46
CA ILE A 152 18.18 8.47 -8.85
C ILE A 152 18.08 9.98 -9.04
N ILE A 153 17.32 10.66 -8.17
CA ILE A 153 17.26 12.12 -8.09
C ILE A 153 17.73 12.54 -6.69
N PRO A 154 18.73 13.43 -6.59
CA PRO A 154 19.25 13.89 -5.31
C PRO A 154 18.19 14.54 -4.42
N PHE A 155 18.39 14.45 -3.09
CA PHE A 155 17.53 15.06 -2.07
C PHE A 155 17.72 16.59 -2.01
N ASN A 156 17.17 17.29 -2.97
CA ASN A 156 17.23 18.74 -3.08
C ASN A 156 15.94 19.38 -3.65
N LEU A 157 14.89 18.58 -3.82
CA LEU A 157 13.60 19.08 -4.30
C LEU A 157 12.74 19.54 -3.13
N SER A 158 12.07 20.68 -3.29
CA SER A 158 11.13 21.24 -2.30
C SER A 158 9.74 20.61 -2.36
N VAL A 159 9.42 19.88 -3.43
CA VAL A 159 8.15 19.19 -3.64
C VAL A 159 8.39 17.74 -4.03
N GLN A 160 7.41 16.88 -3.72
CA GLN A 160 7.48 15.47 -4.07
C GLN A 160 7.43 15.30 -5.60
N PRO A 161 8.45 14.67 -6.21
CA PRO A 161 8.47 14.43 -7.65
C PRO A 161 7.43 13.38 -8.06
N THR A 162 6.92 13.53 -9.28
CA THR A 162 6.05 12.57 -9.94
C THR A 162 6.84 11.56 -10.76
N PHE A 163 6.16 10.55 -11.30
CA PHE A 163 6.75 9.64 -12.27
C PHE A 163 7.26 10.38 -13.53
N SER A 164 6.47 11.34 -14.04
CA SER A 164 6.86 12.15 -15.22
C SER A 164 8.12 12.97 -14.95
N ASP A 165 8.25 13.59 -13.79
CA ASP A 165 9.46 14.35 -13.41
C ASP A 165 10.68 13.43 -13.39
N THR A 166 10.52 12.22 -12.86
CA THR A 166 11.59 11.21 -12.81
C THR A 166 12.02 10.78 -14.20
N MET A 167 11.08 10.52 -15.11
CA MET A 167 11.38 10.17 -16.49
C MET A 167 12.07 11.31 -17.24
N LEU A 168 11.61 12.54 -17.07
CA LEU A 168 12.26 13.73 -17.66
C LEU A 168 13.69 13.90 -17.16
N PHE A 169 13.94 13.66 -15.87
CA PHE A 169 15.29 13.72 -15.30
C PHE A 169 16.20 12.67 -15.90
N LEU A 170 15.73 11.41 -16.02
CA LEU A 170 16.49 10.32 -16.61
C LEU A 170 16.78 10.56 -18.10
N LEU A 171 15.82 11.08 -18.85
CA LEU A 171 16.01 11.44 -20.26
C LEU A 171 17.06 12.54 -20.44
N LYS A 172 17.09 13.54 -19.57
CA LYS A 172 18.10 14.61 -19.60
C LYS A 172 19.51 14.10 -19.24
N LYS A 173 19.63 13.05 -18.42
CA LYS A 173 20.91 12.42 -18.06
C LYS A 173 21.44 11.48 -19.14
N ARG A 174 20.59 10.96 -20.04
CA ARG A 174 21.07 10.23 -21.21
C ARG A 174 21.85 11.22 -22.07
N LYS A 175 23.14 10.93 -22.30
CA LYS A 175 24.00 11.71 -23.19
C LYS A 175 23.27 11.98 -24.52
N PRO A 176 23.38 13.20 -25.09
CA PRO A 176 22.72 13.50 -26.36
C PRO A 176 23.19 12.52 -27.44
N LEU A 177 22.26 12.09 -28.31
CA LEU A 177 22.47 11.13 -29.40
C LEU A 177 23.76 11.38 -30.24
N ARG A 178 24.28 12.59 -30.24
CA ARG A 178 25.52 12.97 -30.92
C ARG A 178 26.78 12.23 -30.43
N GLU A 179 26.83 11.75 -29.18
CA GLU A 179 27.99 11.01 -28.68
C GLU A 179 27.99 9.53 -29.13
N TRP A 180 26.84 8.99 -29.53
CA TRP A 180 26.74 7.63 -30.09
C TRP A 180 27.15 7.56 -31.57
N LEU A 181 27.07 8.68 -32.30
CA LEU A 181 27.43 8.76 -33.72
C LEU A 181 28.95 8.92 -33.94
N ASN A 182 29.75 9.20 -32.92
CA ASN A 182 31.19 9.38 -33.02
C ASN A 182 32.03 8.14 -32.64
N LEU A 183 31.43 6.98 -32.38
CA LEU A 183 32.13 5.71 -32.15
C LEU A 183 32.33 4.88 -33.41
N GLY A 184 32.15 5.47 -34.58
CA GLY A 184 32.28 4.83 -35.90
C GLY A 184 33.20 5.59 -36.89
N ARG A 185 34.37 6.06 -36.43
CA ARG A 185 35.47 6.46 -37.34
C ARG A 185 36.78 5.95 -36.80
#